data_48db59a366dfe8031f3f7859aefaecc1
#
_entry.id   48db59a366dfe8031f3f7859aefaecc1
#
_cell.length_a   1.000
_cell.length_b   1.000
_cell.length_c   1.000
_cell.angle_alpha   90.00
_cell.angle_beta   90.00
_cell.angle_gamma   90.00
#
_symmetry.space_group_name_H-M   'P 1'
#
loop_
_entity.id
_entity.type
_entity.pdbx_description
1 polymer ?
#
loop_
_entity_poly.entity_id
_entity_poly.type
_entity_poly.pdbx_seq_one_letter_code
_entity_poly.pdbx_strand_id
1 'polypeptide(L)'
;MSKDVLKEQALDQNRKGTTTAHLDVAKHLAARVIMAFRCGFKVRSVSIDDFASPVDEIVCDWKNERATYANDAKLIRRAFGFVYIGTIIDQKSTDAPSAALRVQVDEDMTSAQEVREAAVEWNLVPTVADTNPLLHNGYKVASRLLREDPQLVEQLAAQLCQSRRMVQHELETWFGSHAKPLALEKLEDSSRFDW
;
A
#
# COMPACT_ATOMS: atom_id res chain seq x y z
N MET A 1 -30.45 -15.05 -31.95
CA MET A 1 -29.32 -14.21 -31.50
C MET A 1 -28.10 -14.57 -32.32
N SER A 2 -27.49 -13.59 -32.99
CA SER A 2 -26.34 -13.83 -33.87
C SER A 2 -25.12 -14.20 -33.05
N LYS A 3 -24.25 -15.10 -33.55
CA LYS A 3 -22.97 -15.48 -32.92
C LYS A 3 -22.04 -14.27 -32.70
N ASP A 4 -22.21 -13.21 -33.50
CA ASP A 4 -21.40 -11.99 -33.42
C ASP A 4 -21.78 -11.14 -32.19
N VAL A 5 -23.05 -11.08 -31.81
CA VAL A 5 -23.51 -10.37 -30.61
C VAL A 5 -22.99 -11.04 -29.32
N LEU A 6 -22.89 -12.37 -29.30
CA LEU A 6 -22.35 -13.12 -28.17
C LEU A 6 -20.82 -12.92 -28.04
N LYS A 7 -20.11 -12.81 -29.18
CA LYS A 7 -18.66 -12.49 -29.16
C LYS A 7 -18.37 -11.09 -28.68
N GLU A 8 -19.18 -10.14 -29.12
CA GLU A 8 -19.03 -8.73 -28.73
C GLU A 8 -19.33 -8.53 -27.23
N GLN A 9 -20.36 -9.16 -26.71
CA GLN A 9 -20.67 -9.19 -25.28
C GLN A 9 -19.58 -9.86 -24.44
N ALA A 10 -18.98 -10.96 -24.90
CA ALA A 10 -17.88 -11.63 -24.21
C ALA A 10 -16.60 -10.79 -24.22
N LEU A 11 -16.31 -10.08 -25.31
CA LEU A 11 -15.19 -9.14 -25.41
C LEU A 11 -15.37 -7.92 -24.49
N ASP A 12 -16.58 -7.39 -24.38
CA ASP A 12 -16.89 -6.26 -23.49
C ASP A 12 -16.83 -6.67 -22.01
N GLN A 13 -17.27 -7.86 -21.66
CA GLN A 13 -17.15 -8.40 -20.30
C GLN A 13 -15.69 -8.64 -19.93
N ASN A 14 -14.88 -9.16 -20.86
CA ASN A 14 -13.45 -9.36 -20.62
C ASN A 14 -12.70 -8.03 -20.47
N ARG A 15 -13.02 -7.01 -21.26
CA ARG A 15 -12.46 -5.65 -21.12
C ARG A 15 -12.84 -5.01 -19.78
N LYS A 16 -14.10 -5.12 -19.36
CA LYS A 16 -14.56 -4.60 -18.05
C LYS A 16 -13.88 -5.30 -16.89
N GLY A 17 -13.76 -6.63 -16.93
CA GLY A 17 -13.07 -7.40 -15.90
C GLY A 17 -11.58 -7.03 -15.76
N THR A 18 -10.90 -6.86 -16.88
CA THR A 18 -9.49 -6.42 -16.90
C THR A 18 -9.33 -5.02 -16.32
N THR A 19 -10.22 -4.08 -16.67
CA THR A 19 -10.15 -2.69 -16.18
C THR A 19 -10.39 -2.61 -14.68
N THR A 20 -11.32 -3.39 -14.14
CA THR A 20 -11.61 -3.43 -12.70
C THR A 20 -10.43 -4.02 -11.92
N ALA A 21 -9.85 -5.14 -12.39
CA ALA A 21 -8.68 -5.75 -11.76
C ALA A 21 -7.47 -4.81 -11.71
N HIS A 22 -7.25 -4.01 -12.75
CA HIS A 22 -6.20 -2.99 -12.78
C HIS A 22 -6.44 -1.88 -11.76
N LEU A 23 -7.68 -1.45 -11.59
CA LEU A 23 -8.03 -0.40 -10.64
C LEU A 23 -7.82 -0.87 -9.20
N ASP A 24 -8.17 -2.12 -8.88
CA ASP A 24 -7.99 -2.66 -7.53
C ASP A 24 -6.50 -2.76 -7.17
N VAL A 25 -5.66 -3.27 -8.06
CA VAL A 25 -4.20 -3.28 -7.87
C VAL A 25 -3.65 -1.86 -7.77
N ALA A 26 -4.12 -0.94 -8.61
CA ALA A 26 -3.69 0.45 -8.55
C ALA A 26 -4.06 1.12 -7.21
N LYS A 27 -5.22 0.82 -6.62
CA LYS A 27 -5.62 1.31 -5.29
C LYS A 27 -4.76 0.72 -4.18
N HIS A 28 -4.49 -0.57 -4.24
CA HIS A 28 -3.60 -1.25 -3.30
C HIS A 28 -2.22 -0.60 -3.29
N LEU A 29 -1.59 -0.46 -4.47
CA LEU A 29 -0.28 0.16 -4.61
C LEU A 29 -0.28 1.65 -4.25
N ALA A 30 -1.30 2.40 -4.66
CA ALA A 30 -1.46 3.81 -4.31
C ALA A 30 -1.50 4.02 -2.80
N ALA A 31 -2.23 3.18 -2.06
CA ALA A 31 -2.27 3.24 -0.62
C ALA A 31 -0.88 3.02 0.00
N ARG A 32 -0.13 2.03 -0.47
CA ARG A 32 1.24 1.77 -0.01
C ARG A 32 2.18 2.94 -0.31
N VAL A 33 2.12 3.50 -1.50
CA VAL A 33 2.92 4.69 -1.87
C VAL A 33 2.59 5.89 -0.98
N ILE A 34 1.31 6.14 -0.71
CA ILE A 34 0.87 7.24 0.18
C ILE A 34 1.40 7.01 1.61
N MET A 35 1.29 5.79 2.12
CA MET A 35 1.81 5.48 3.46
C MET A 35 3.32 5.65 3.51
N ALA A 36 4.06 5.16 2.51
CA ALA A 36 5.51 5.35 2.41
C ALA A 36 5.88 6.83 2.42
N PHE A 37 5.24 7.65 1.58
CA PHE A 37 5.44 9.09 1.53
C PHE A 37 5.18 9.76 2.89
N ARG A 38 4.08 9.42 3.55
CA ARG A 38 3.73 9.96 4.88
C ARG A 38 4.72 9.53 5.97
N CYS A 39 5.29 8.34 5.84
CA CYS A 39 6.35 7.86 6.73
C CYS A 39 7.72 8.49 6.46
N GLY A 40 7.91 9.17 5.35
CA GLY A 40 9.21 9.65 4.89
C GLY A 40 10.07 8.56 4.26
N PHE A 41 9.45 7.44 3.86
CA PHE A 41 10.15 6.38 3.13
C PHE A 41 10.32 6.78 1.66
N LYS A 42 11.51 6.51 1.11
CA LYS A 42 11.79 6.80 -0.30
C LYS A 42 11.24 5.69 -1.20
N VAL A 43 10.25 6.04 -1.99
CA VAL A 43 9.75 5.17 -3.06
C VAL A 43 10.50 5.50 -4.33
N ARG A 44 11.30 4.56 -4.84
CA ARG A 44 12.07 4.75 -6.09
C ARG A 44 11.16 4.68 -7.31
N SER A 45 10.24 3.74 -7.32
CA SER A 45 9.24 3.59 -8.37
C SER A 45 8.05 2.78 -7.90
N VAL A 46 6.94 2.96 -8.58
CA VAL A 46 5.75 2.12 -8.53
C VAL A 46 5.29 1.85 -9.94
N SER A 47 4.87 0.62 -10.24
CA SER A 47 4.33 0.26 -11.54
C SER A 47 3.16 -0.71 -11.41
N ILE A 48 2.24 -0.64 -12.37
CA ILE A 48 1.14 -1.57 -12.56
C ILE A 48 1.28 -2.28 -13.91
N ASP A 49 2.51 -2.38 -14.41
CA ASP A 49 2.82 -3.06 -15.64
C ASP A 49 2.69 -4.57 -15.46
N ASP A 50 2.05 -5.17 -16.42
CA ASP A 50 1.90 -6.59 -16.72
C ASP A 50 1.74 -7.55 -15.53
N PHE A 51 0.49 -7.96 -15.27
CA PHE A 51 0.11 -9.03 -14.33
C PHE A 51 0.79 -10.39 -14.58
N ALA A 52 1.61 -10.52 -15.60
CA ALA A 52 2.33 -11.73 -15.95
C ALA A 52 3.74 -11.79 -15.33
N SER A 53 4.23 -10.68 -14.76
CA SER A 53 5.53 -10.62 -14.09
C SER A 53 5.40 -9.79 -12.81
N PRO A 54 5.27 -10.42 -11.63
CA PRO A 54 5.09 -9.73 -10.35
C PRO A 54 6.41 -9.15 -9.81
N VAL A 55 7.30 -8.65 -10.66
CA VAL A 55 8.60 -8.15 -10.23
C VAL A 55 8.55 -6.63 -10.10
N ASP A 56 8.72 -6.15 -8.87
CA ASP A 56 9.03 -4.77 -8.48
C ASP A 56 7.94 -3.71 -8.66
N GLU A 57 6.72 -3.98 -8.20
CA GLU A 57 5.64 -3.00 -8.29
C GLU A 57 5.83 -1.78 -7.37
N ILE A 58 6.40 -1.98 -6.18
CA ILE A 58 6.87 -0.88 -5.32
C ILE A 58 8.30 -1.14 -4.89
N VAL A 59 9.22 -0.29 -5.33
CA VAL A 59 10.60 -0.29 -4.84
C VAL A 59 10.73 0.72 -3.72
N CYS A 60 10.61 0.24 -2.49
CA CYS A 60 10.70 1.04 -1.27
C CYS A 60 11.63 0.35 -0.26
N ASP A 61 12.75 0.99 0.05
CA ASP A 61 13.75 0.46 0.97
C ASP A 61 13.64 1.15 2.35
N TRP A 62 12.60 0.79 3.10
CA TRP A 62 12.31 1.37 4.40
C TRP A 62 13.41 1.10 5.46
N LYS A 63 14.18 0.00 5.33
CA LYS A 63 15.27 -0.35 6.25
C LYS A 63 16.40 0.68 6.20
N ASN A 64 16.68 1.25 5.03
CA ASN A 64 17.70 2.28 4.85
C ASN A 64 17.36 3.60 5.55
N GLU A 65 16.09 3.81 5.89
CA GLU A 65 15.67 5.00 6.63
C GLU A 65 15.97 4.91 8.13
N ARG A 66 16.50 3.79 8.63
CA ARG A 66 16.82 3.60 10.06
C ARG A 66 17.69 4.71 10.62
N ALA A 67 18.70 5.15 9.88
CA ALA A 67 19.61 6.20 10.31
C ALA A 67 18.93 7.58 10.44
N THR A 68 17.81 7.79 9.77
CA THR A 68 17.05 9.06 9.80
C THR A 68 15.96 9.08 10.87
N TYR A 69 15.66 7.93 11.46
CA TYR A 69 14.65 7.77 12.49
C TYR A 69 15.29 7.87 13.90
N ALA A 70 14.70 8.69 14.74
CA ALA A 70 15.15 8.83 16.13
C ALA A 70 14.77 7.60 17.01
N ASN A 71 13.91 6.68 16.49
CA ASN A 71 13.37 5.58 17.27
C ASN A 71 13.04 4.40 16.35
N ASP A 72 13.76 3.29 16.53
CA ASP A 72 13.57 2.06 15.75
C ASP A 72 12.15 1.47 15.89
N ALA A 73 11.57 1.53 17.09
CA ALA A 73 10.19 1.03 17.30
C ALA A 73 9.16 1.86 16.52
N LYS A 74 9.39 3.17 16.34
CA LYS A 74 8.58 4.03 15.50
C LYS A 74 8.71 3.63 14.02
N LEU A 75 9.92 3.38 13.57
CA LEU A 75 10.18 2.92 12.20
C LEU A 75 9.49 1.59 11.93
N ILE A 76 9.63 0.60 12.81
CA ILE A 76 8.98 -0.73 12.66
C ILE A 76 7.45 -0.60 12.62
N ARG A 77 6.84 0.21 13.49
CA ARG A 77 5.38 0.44 13.43
C ARG A 77 4.93 1.05 12.11
N ARG A 78 5.68 2.00 11.58
CA ARG A 78 5.39 2.62 10.29
C ARG A 78 5.61 1.67 9.12
N ALA A 79 6.62 0.80 9.20
CA ALA A 79 6.85 -0.26 8.22
C ALA A 79 5.68 -1.27 8.20
N PHE A 80 5.16 -1.67 9.36
CA PHE A 80 3.93 -2.47 9.40
C PHE A 80 2.73 -1.74 8.78
N GLY A 81 2.57 -0.43 9.04
CA GLY A 81 1.54 0.37 8.41
C GLY A 81 1.67 0.39 6.89
N PHE A 82 2.89 0.56 6.38
CA PHE A 82 3.20 0.53 4.95
C PHE A 82 2.85 -0.81 4.30
N VAL A 83 3.16 -1.92 4.96
CA VAL A 83 2.87 -3.25 4.42
C VAL A 83 1.37 -3.53 4.42
N TYR A 84 0.66 -3.23 5.50
CA TYR A 84 -0.74 -3.64 5.65
C TYR A 84 -1.76 -2.67 5.05
N ILE A 85 -1.38 -1.45 4.65
CA ILE A 85 -2.34 -0.45 4.18
C ILE A 85 -3.07 -0.89 2.89
N GLY A 86 -2.38 -1.59 2.00
CA GLY A 86 -2.98 -2.17 0.80
C GLY A 86 -4.06 -3.20 1.17
N THR A 87 -3.73 -4.16 2.01
CA THR A 87 -4.67 -5.17 2.51
C THR A 87 -5.89 -4.55 3.21
N ILE A 88 -5.73 -3.42 3.93
CA ILE A 88 -6.87 -2.72 4.56
C ILE A 88 -7.82 -2.14 3.50
N ILE A 89 -7.31 -1.66 2.39
CA ILE A 89 -8.14 -1.19 1.27
C ILE A 89 -8.90 -2.34 0.63
N ASP A 90 -8.22 -3.46 0.39
CA ASP A 90 -8.81 -4.63 -0.26
C ASP A 90 -9.97 -5.20 0.55
N GLN A 91 -9.87 -5.21 1.89
CA GLN A 91 -10.94 -5.65 2.78
C GLN A 91 -12.22 -4.80 2.68
N LYS A 92 -12.14 -3.58 2.14
CA LYS A 92 -13.30 -2.71 1.91
C LYS A 92 -13.97 -2.96 0.57
N SER A 93 -13.34 -3.71 -0.33
CA SER A 93 -13.95 -4.15 -1.58
C SER A 93 -14.98 -5.23 -1.28
N THR A 94 -16.15 -5.13 -1.90
CA THR A 94 -17.23 -6.14 -1.80
C THR A 94 -17.05 -7.28 -2.79
N ASP A 95 -16.15 -7.12 -3.75
CA ASP A 95 -15.92 -8.08 -4.81
C ASP A 95 -14.83 -9.09 -4.41
N ALA A 96 -14.92 -10.29 -5.01
CA ALA A 96 -13.86 -11.29 -4.83
C ALA A 96 -12.54 -10.77 -5.41
N PRO A 97 -11.40 -10.88 -4.66
CA PRO A 97 -10.13 -10.34 -5.11
C PRO A 97 -9.69 -10.99 -6.43
N SER A 98 -9.19 -10.17 -7.36
CA SER A 98 -8.60 -10.65 -8.61
C SER A 98 -7.36 -11.52 -8.35
N ALA A 99 -6.95 -12.33 -9.32
CA ALA A 99 -5.72 -13.12 -9.19
C ALA A 99 -4.48 -12.22 -8.95
N ALA A 100 -4.41 -11.08 -9.62
CA ALA A 100 -3.34 -10.11 -9.44
C ALA A 100 -3.33 -9.52 -8.02
N LEU A 101 -4.49 -9.18 -7.47
CA LEU A 101 -4.59 -8.68 -6.10
C LEU A 101 -4.17 -9.72 -5.06
N ARG A 102 -4.44 -11.01 -5.30
CA ARG A 102 -3.96 -12.09 -4.42
C ARG A 102 -2.45 -12.17 -4.38
N VAL A 103 -1.77 -11.99 -5.51
CA VAL A 103 -0.30 -11.94 -5.56
C VAL A 103 0.21 -10.79 -4.69
N GLN A 104 -0.40 -9.61 -4.75
CA GLN A 104 -0.03 -8.46 -3.92
C GLN A 104 -0.19 -8.75 -2.43
N VAL A 105 -1.26 -9.42 -2.03
CA VAL A 105 -1.48 -9.83 -0.63
C VAL A 105 -0.41 -10.82 -0.15
N ASP A 106 0.00 -11.76 -1.00
CA ASP A 106 1.07 -12.71 -0.67
C ASP A 106 2.43 -12.01 -0.51
N GLU A 107 2.72 -11.00 -1.34
CA GLU A 107 3.89 -10.14 -1.21
C GLU A 107 3.86 -9.30 0.05
N ASP A 108 2.70 -8.74 0.42
CA ASP A 108 2.52 -8.03 1.68
C ASP A 108 2.81 -8.93 2.88
N MET A 109 2.38 -10.19 2.85
CA MET A 109 2.66 -11.15 3.92
C MET A 109 4.15 -11.46 4.05
N THR A 110 4.86 -11.59 2.92
CA THR A 110 6.31 -11.76 2.89
C THR A 110 7.01 -10.52 3.46
N SER A 111 6.62 -9.33 3.03
CA SER A 111 7.14 -8.07 3.54
C SER A 111 6.85 -7.89 5.04
N ALA A 112 5.69 -8.33 5.52
CA ALA A 112 5.35 -8.29 6.94
C ALA A 112 6.26 -9.19 7.77
N GLN A 113 6.65 -10.34 7.25
CA GLN A 113 7.61 -11.23 7.90
C GLN A 113 8.99 -10.58 8.02
N GLU A 114 9.45 -9.89 6.97
CA GLU A 114 10.70 -9.12 7.02
C GLU A 114 10.69 -8.01 8.09
N VAL A 115 9.56 -7.33 8.27
CA VAL A 115 9.42 -6.31 9.33
C VAL A 115 9.47 -6.94 10.71
N ARG A 116 8.89 -8.13 10.91
CA ARG A 116 8.94 -8.89 12.15
C ARG A 116 10.37 -9.31 12.50
N GLU A 117 11.09 -9.84 11.53
CA GLU A 117 12.49 -10.26 11.67
C GLU A 117 13.40 -9.08 12.01
N ALA A 118 13.22 -7.94 11.35
CA ALA A 118 13.96 -6.73 11.67
C ALA A 118 13.69 -6.25 13.12
N ALA A 119 12.46 -6.36 13.61
CA ALA A 119 12.15 -5.97 14.99
C ALA A 119 12.90 -6.85 16.03
N VAL A 120 13.07 -8.13 15.73
CA VAL A 120 13.88 -9.04 16.58
C VAL A 120 15.37 -8.75 16.42
N GLU A 121 15.87 -8.61 15.21
CA GLU A 121 17.27 -8.28 14.91
C GLU A 121 17.70 -6.97 15.61
N TRP A 122 16.82 -5.99 15.65
CA TRP A 122 17.09 -4.70 16.30
C TRP A 122 16.82 -4.70 17.81
N ASN A 123 16.57 -5.87 18.39
CA ASN A 123 16.33 -6.08 19.82
C ASN A 123 15.15 -5.25 20.39
N LEU A 124 14.14 -4.99 19.59
CA LEU A 124 12.91 -4.30 20.04
C LEU A 124 11.98 -5.26 20.77
N VAL A 125 12.00 -6.51 20.37
CA VAL A 125 11.20 -7.61 20.94
C VAL A 125 12.04 -8.90 20.97
N PRO A 126 11.78 -9.83 21.93
CA PRO A 126 12.56 -11.06 22.05
C PRO A 126 12.31 -12.04 20.90
N THR A 127 11.08 -12.14 20.41
CA THR A 127 10.69 -13.10 19.38
C THR A 127 9.75 -12.48 18.35
N VAL A 128 9.60 -13.17 17.21
CA VAL A 128 8.64 -12.77 16.16
C VAL A 128 7.20 -12.72 16.68
N ALA A 129 6.81 -13.58 17.60
CA ALA A 129 5.47 -13.56 18.20
C ALA A 129 5.19 -12.29 19.01
N ASP A 130 6.23 -11.71 19.62
CA ASP A 130 6.13 -10.49 20.43
C ASP A 130 5.99 -9.20 19.58
N THR A 131 6.02 -9.30 18.26
CA THR A 131 5.84 -8.16 17.36
C THR A 131 4.37 -7.71 17.21
N ASN A 132 3.41 -8.51 17.69
CA ASN A 132 1.98 -8.24 17.49
C ASN A 132 1.52 -6.86 17.98
N PRO A 133 1.97 -6.30 19.11
CA PRO A 133 1.62 -4.93 19.50
C PRO A 133 2.12 -3.88 18.52
N LEU A 134 3.32 -4.03 17.96
CA LEU A 134 3.89 -3.13 16.96
C LEU A 134 3.10 -3.18 15.66
N LEU A 135 2.77 -4.39 15.21
CA LEU A 135 1.93 -4.64 14.03
C LEU A 135 0.55 -3.98 14.21
N HIS A 136 -0.11 -4.22 15.32
CA HIS A 136 -1.44 -3.67 15.61
C HIS A 136 -1.42 -2.13 15.60
N ASN A 137 -0.39 -1.52 16.15
CA ASN A 137 -0.22 -0.08 16.08
C ASN A 137 -0.01 0.42 14.64
N GLY A 138 0.81 -0.28 13.84
CA GLY A 138 0.99 0.04 12.42
C GLY A 138 -0.33 -0.04 11.64
N TYR A 139 -1.11 -1.09 11.86
CA TYR A 139 -2.43 -1.27 11.26
C TYR A 139 -3.39 -0.12 11.63
N LYS A 140 -3.39 0.32 12.90
CA LYS A 140 -4.19 1.46 13.34
C LYS A 140 -3.81 2.76 12.62
N VAL A 141 -2.51 3.06 12.51
CA VAL A 141 -2.01 4.25 11.81
C VAL A 141 -2.45 4.22 10.34
N ALA A 142 -2.26 3.10 9.65
CA ALA A 142 -2.70 2.91 8.28
C ALA A 142 -4.22 3.11 8.10
N SER A 143 -5.02 2.49 8.98
CA SER A 143 -6.49 2.64 8.94
C SER A 143 -6.96 4.07 9.16
N ARG A 144 -6.24 4.84 10.01
CA ARG A 144 -6.54 6.26 10.24
C ARG A 144 -6.15 7.10 9.03
N LEU A 145 -4.99 6.87 8.46
CA LEU A 145 -4.53 7.57 7.26
C LEU A 145 -5.56 7.46 6.12
N LEU A 146 -6.08 6.26 5.89
CA LEU A 146 -7.11 6.03 4.88
C LEU A 146 -8.45 6.72 5.17
N ARG A 147 -8.72 7.06 6.43
CA ARG A 147 -9.93 7.82 6.81
C ARG A 147 -9.74 9.32 6.68
N GLU A 148 -8.53 9.81 6.92
CA GLU A 148 -8.23 11.24 6.86
C GLU A 148 -8.26 11.78 5.41
N ASP A 149 -7.80 11.00 4.45
CA ASP A 149 -7.75 11.44 3.05
C ASP A 149 -8.04 10.28 2.06
N PRO A 150 -9.29 9.78 2.04
CA PRO A 150 -9.65 8.66 1.15
C PRO A 150 -9.55 9.02 -0.33
N GLN A 151 -9.73 10.30 -0.68
CA GLN A 151 -9.67 10.75 -2.07
C GLN A 151 -8.25 10.71 -2.65
N LEU A 152 -7.22 10.85 -1.80
CA LEU A 152 -5.83 10.82 -2.25
C LEU A 152 -5.48 9.46 -2.88
N VAL A 153 -6.00 8.36 -2.30
CA VAL A 153 -5.82 7.02 -2.83
C VAL A 153 -6.47 6.87 -4.20
N GLU A 154 -7.71 7.32 -4.34
CA GLU A 154 -8.42 7.25 -5.63
C GLU A 154 -7.73 8.07 -6.71
N GLN A 155 -7.24 9.27 -6.37
CA GLN A 155 -6.52 10.14 -7.30
C GLN A 155 -5.19 9.52 -7.75
N LEU A 156 -4.39 8.96 -6.82
CA LEU A 156 -3.13 8.33 -7.18
C LEU A 156 -3.37 7.03 -7.97
N ALA A 157 -4.37 6.24 -7.60
CA ALA A 157 -4.75 5.05 -8.35
C ALA A 157 -5.15 5.38 -9.80
N ALA A 158 -5.96 6.44 -9.99
CA ALA A 158 -6.32 6.91 -11.32
C ALA A 158 -5.09 7.36 -12.13
N GLN A 159 -4.16 8.07 -11.49
CA GLN A 159 -2.89 8.48 -12.11
C GLN A 159 -2.05 7.26 -12.50
N LEU A 160 -1.92 6.26 -11.62
CA LEU A 160 -1.21 5.01 -11.92
C LEU A 160 -1.85 4.23 -13.07
N CYS A 161 -3.17 4.18 -13.15
CA CYS A 161 -3.88 3.57 -14.28
C CYS A 161 -3.56 4.26 -15.62
N GLN A 162 -3.28 5.56 -15.60
CA GLN A 162 -2.93 6.33 -16.81
C GLN A 162 -1.46 6.20 -17.17
N SER A 163 -0.57 6.42 -16.21
CA SER A 163 0.89 6.46 -16.42
C SER A 163 1.52 5.07 -16.48
N ARG A 164 0.85 4.06 -15.93
CA ARG A 164 1.32 2.69 -15.74
C ARG A 164 2.54 2.57 -14.81
N ARG A 165 3.39 3.55 -14.76
CA ARG A 165 4.57 3.63 -13.92
C ARG A 165 4.80 5.06 -13.48
N MET A 166 5.27 5.23 -12.25
CA MET A 166 5.77 6.51 -11.74
C MET A 166 7.09 6.29 -11.01
N VAL A 167 8.06 7.14 -11.27
CA VAL A 167 9.36 7.14 -10.58
C VAL A 167 9.41 8.22 -9.49
N GLN A 168 10.43 8.18 -8.64
CA GLN A 168 10.53 9.00 -7.44
C GLN A 168 10.19 10.49 -7.68
N HIS A 169 10.81 11.14 -8.66
CA HIS A 169 10.60 12.58 -8.90
C HIS A 169 9.17 12.93 -9.36
N GLU A 170 8.52 12.01 -10.10
CA GLU A 170 7.12 12.17 -10.51
C GLU A 170 6.19 12.05 -9.32
N LEU A 171 6.46 11.08 -8.42
CA LEU A 171 5.73 10.91 -7.17
C LEU A 171 5.88 12.13 -6.27
N GLU A 172 7.10 12.63 -6.07
CA GLU A 172 7.36 13.83 -5.26
C GLU A 172 6.63 15.06 -5.82
N THR A 173 6.64 15.25 -7.13
CA THR A 173 5.92 16.33 -7.82
C THR A 173 4.40 16.18 -7.64
N TRP A 174 3.90 14.96 -7.81
CA TRP A 174 2.49 14.66 -7.65
C TRP A 174 2.01 14.92 -6.22
N PHE A 175 2.77 14.45 -5.21
CA PHE A 175 2.44 14.71 -3.80
C PHE A 175 2.50 16.19 -3.45
N GLY A 176 3.47 16.93 -3.99
CA GLY A 176 3.56 18.38 -3.80
C GLY A 176 2.31 19.13 -4.26
N SER A 177 1.59 18.59 -5.26
CA SER A 177 0.39 19.21 -5.84
C SER A 177 -0.92 18.71 -5.20
N HIS A 178 -0.96 17.51 -4.64
CA HIS A 178 -2.20 16.85 -4.23
C HIS A 178 -2.27 16.57 -2.73
N ALA A 179 -1.14 16.31 -2.06
CA ALA A 179 -1.14 15.93 -0.67
C ALA A 179 -1.18 17.14 0.26
N LYS A 180 -2.19 17.23 1.11
CA LYS A 180 -2.24 18.21 2.20
C LYS A 180 -1.20 17.85 3.27
N PRO A 181 -0.63 18.85 3.98
CA PRO A 181 0.23 18.58 5.13
C PRO A 181 -0.52 17.74 6.18
N LEU A 182 0.04 16.60 6.53
CA LEU A 182 -0.48 15.71 7.56
C LEU A 182 0.68 15.25 8.45
N ALA A 183 0.61 15.57 9.73
CA ALA A 183 1.59 15.09 10.69
C ALA A 183 1.16 13.69 11.17
N LEU A 184 1.94 12.66 10.80
CA LEU A 184 1.67 11.27 11.22
C LEU A 184 1.67 11.11 12.73
N GLU A 185 2.41 11.93 13.46
CA GLU A 185 2.42 11.94 14.93
C GLU A 185 1.01 12.11 15.52
N LYS A 186 0.15 12.88 14.87
CA LYS A 186 -1.25 13.03 15.26
C LYS A 186 -2.07 11.75 15.08
N LEU A 187 -1.67 10.89 14.15
CA LEU A 187 -2.31 9.60 13.90
C LEU A 187 -1.76 8.51 14.81
N GLU A 188 -0.54 8.70 15.33
CA GLU A 188 0.16 7.76 16.22
C GLU A 188 -0.24 7.96 17.69
N ASP A 189 -0.76 9.14 18.07
CA ASP A 189 -1.16 9.43 19.45
C ASP A 189 -2.34 8.56 19.87
N SER A 190 -2.02 7.59 20.74
CA SER A 190 -2.97 6.58 21.21
C SER A 190 -3.93 7.09 22.30
N SER A 191 -3.67 8.27 22.89
CA SER A 191 -4.43 8.79 24.03
C SER A 191 -5.84 9.26 23.67
N ARG A 192 -6.17 9.38 22.39
CA ARG A 192 -7.45 9.90 21.91
C ARG A 192 -8.48 8.86 21.48
N PHE A 193 -8.21 7.58 21.68
CA PHE A 193 -9.09 6.52 21.20
C PHE A 193 -9.37 5.48 22.28
N ASP A 194 -10.36 5.82 23.08
CA ASP A 194 -11.17 4.84 23.79
C ASP A 194 -11.97 4.03 22.76
N TRP A 195 -12.07 2.75 23.01
CA TRP A 195 -12.72 1.72 22.18
C TRP A 195 -14.22 1.80 22.23
#